data_b5b61b91c151ea2bf24a16d2a523b157
#
_entry.id   b5b61b91c151ea2bf24a16d2a523b157
#
_cell.length_a   1.000
_cell.length_b   1.000
_cell.length_c   1.000
_cell.angle_alpha   90.00
_cell.angle_beta   90.00
_cell.angle_gamma   90.00
#
_symmetry.space_group_name_H-M   'P 1'
#
loop_
_entity.id
_entity.type
_entity.pdbx_description
1 polymer ?
#
loop_
_entity_poly.entity_id
_entity_poly.type
_entity_poly.pdbx_seq_one_letter_code
_entity_poly.pdbx_strand_id
1 'polypeptide(L)'
;MKKVFFGGLKNHWKDYILVLICGIFMVTIIFLSNSLSDCLQWIIDGQITGNAEESYSFFDFSITYLLLVFMMILIIFSYIRKRSYDYVLLDVMGIQKRHKYIFIGCEYLGIVVISILGGILFGAILSEIIKIELEKIFANIIFTEINYGFSPFRMTIIIGFCVFGLLFIVFDEAISCLGMDSLLSCGKKSGKPVKTRPKVFILGMTFMFLAYISLWFYWGKVSKGIPLILLSIGILLGMISIGAYYLCYLRKKENKYYKKITWLDNWYHRFFYNINMSFIITEFIIVTLYGFSIVIFDNIPVNEPQNYPYDVVWMASDKDIAFIDELKQKYEIKVKKQPCIRVTTTDQGEHMGISASAYEKWTKESLDLKDNEIYVVYQRERSERNYLGIDFGTKKPRIYMGEAKDDLWQYVAGVPTPSNKFDTSFNIVGEEEKILTGVFGNKISEHIIVFSDSYYQKVCNRVEGPNLIVMVQIPKNYEKVIEEICAYTNGSGIVYEKKNLLLQISKTKIINVSAAIINIFVLLICSFFVLSIKMECDFPEQKGKYIFYSQGGMTHRNIRKSIMKESFW
;
A
#
# COMPACT_ATOMS: atom_id res chain seq x y z
N MET A 1 -26.71 -14.86 -38.88
CA MET A 1 -26.08 -14.27 -37.70
C MET A 1 -25.35 -15.29 -36.86
N LYS A 2 -25.99 -16.34 -36.26
CA LYS A 2 -25.31 -17.33 -35.42
C LYS A 2 -24.09 -18.00 -36.11
N LYS A 3 -24.21 -18.44 -37.37
CA LYS A 3 -23.09 -19.05 -38.12
C LYS A 3 -21.91 -18.09 -38.36
N VAL A 4 -22.18 -16.79 -38.57
CA VAL A 4 -21.14 -15.77 -38.74
C VAL A 4 -20.43 -15.51 -37.40
N PHE A 5 -21.19 -15.47 -36.31
CA PHE A 5 -20.64 -15.30 -34.95
C PHE A 5 -19.70 -16.45 -34.58
N PHE A 6 -20.16 -17.69 -34.67
CA PHE A 6 -19.33 -18.86 -34.34
C PHE A 6 -18.16 -19.05 -35.32
N GLY A 7 -18.35 -18.72 -36.61
CA GLY A 7 -17.27 -18.73 -37.60
C GLY A 7 -16.19 -17.68 -37.28
N GLY A 8 -16.59 -16.48 -36.90
CA GLY A 8 -15.70 -15.41 -36.48
C GLY A 8 -14.92 -15.77 -35.24
N LEU A 9 -15.59 -16.29 -34.21
CA LEU A 9 -14.95 -16.76 -32.96
C LEU A 9 -13.90 -17.86 -33.25
N LYS A 10 -14.23 -18.84 -34.09
CA LYS A 10 -13.33 -19.94 -34.41
C LYS A 10 -12.09 -19.50 -35.22
N ASN A 11 -12.25 -18.56 -36.13
CA ASN A 11 -11.13 -18.11 -36.98
C ASN A 11 -10.21 -17.11 -36.27
N HIS A 12 -10.73 -16.34 -35.31
CA HIS A 12 -10.00 -15.27 -34.60
C HIS A 12 -9.74 -15.59 -33.13
N TRP A 13 -9.87 -16.85 -32.69
CA TRP A 13 -9.70 -17.22 -31.29
C TRP A 13 -8.36 -16.77 -30.71
N LYS A 14 -7.30 -16.72 -31.52
CA LYS A 14 -5.97 -16.26 -31.11
C LYS A 14 -5.94 -14.79 -30.69
N ASP A 15 -6.82 -13.95 -31.23
CA ASP A 15 -6.89 -12.53 -30.91
C ASP A 15 -7.53 -12.28 -29.52
N TYR A 16 -8.34 -13.26 -29.06
CA TYR A 16 -8.95 -13.21 -27.73
C TYR A 16 -8.02 -13.68 -26.61
N ILE A 17 -7.02 -14.52 -26.91
CA ILE A 17 -6.18 -15.17 -25.90
C ILE A 17 -5.55 -14.15 -24.96
N LEU A 18 -4.95 -13.10 -25.48
CA LEU A 18 -4.28 -12.10 -24.66
C LEU A 18 -5.27 -11.38 -23.73
N VAL A 19 -6.41 -10.96 -24.27
CA VAL A 19 -7.46 -10.26 -23.50
C VAL A 19 -8.03 -11.17 -22.41
N LEU A 20 -8.27 -12.45 -22.73
CA LEU A 20 -8.77 -13.44 -21.77
C LEU A 20 -7.75 -13.72 -20.66
N ILE A 21 -6.49 -13.99 -21.01
CA ILE A 21 -5.44 -14.25 -20.02
C ILE A 21 -5.29 -13.06 -19.08
N CYS A 22 -5.25 -11.84 -19.62
CA CYS A 22 -5.13 -10.64 -18.80
C CYS A 22 -6.39 -10.36 -17.97
N GLY A 23 -7.58 -10.63 -18.51
CA GLY A 23 -8.84 -10.51 -17.78
C GLY A 23 -8.93 -11.52 -16.63
N ILE A 24 -8.58 -12.79 -16.90
CA ILE A 24 -8.48 -13.83 -15.87
C ILE A 24 -7.47 -13.44 -14.80
N PHE A 25 -6.28 -12.98 -15.21
CA PHE A 25 -5.24 -12.51 -14.28
C PHE A 25 -5.71 -11.36 -13.40
N MET A 26 -6.36 -10.33 -13.98
CA MET A 26 -6.90 -9.21 -13.22
C MET A 26 -7.91 -9.68 -12.16
N VAL A 27 -8.88 -10.52 -12.54
CA VAL A 27 -9.88 -11.04 -11.60
C VAL A 27 -9.26 -11.97 -10.56
N THR A 28 -8.25 -12.76 -10.92
CA THR A 28 -7.46 -13.58 -9.99
C THR A 28 -6.84 -12.71 -8.89
N ILE A 29 -6.23 -11.58 -9.26
CA ILE A 29 -5.61 -10.66 -8.28
C ILE A 29 -6.67 -9.99 -7.40
N ILE A 30 -7.80 -9.58 -7.98
CA ILE A 30 -8.92 -9.03 -7.19
C ILE A 30 -9.42 -10.06 -6.17
N PHE A 31 -9.57 -11.32 -6.56
CA PHE A 31 -9.98 -12.38 -5.64
C PHE A 31 -8.95 -12.60 -4.53
N LEU A 32 -7.68 -12.67 -4.92
CA LEU A 32 -6.56 -12.92 -4.01
C LEU A 32 -6.42 -11.82 -2.96
N SER A 33 -6.57 -10.56 -3.36
CA SER A 33 -6.51 -9.43 -2.43
C SER A 33 -7.69 -9.43 -1.46
N ASN A 34 -8.91 -9.72 -1.92
CA ASN A 34 -10.09 -9.83 -1.05
C ASN A 34 -9.96 -11.03 -0.09
N SER A 35 -9.48 -12.18 -0.57
CA SER A 35 -9.25 -13.36 0.26
C SER A 35 -8.17 -13.13 1.32
N LEU A 36 -7.05 -12.49 0.95
CA LEU A 36 -6.01 -12.10 1.89
C LEU A 36 -6.52 -11.10 2.93
N SER A 37 -7.30 -10.11 2.51
CA SER A 37 -7.91 -9.12 3.41
C SER A 37 -8.81 -9.79 4.45
N ASP A 38 -9.67 -10.72 4.03
CA ASP A 38 -10.53 -11.49 4.95
C ASP A 38 -9.71 -12.39 5.89
N CYS A 39 -8.67 -13.07 5.38
CA CYS A 39 -7.77 -13.86 6.22
C CYS A 39 -7.08 -13.00 7.28
N LEU A 40 -6.65 -11.80 6.91
CA LEU A 40 -5.99 -10.86 7.81
C LEU A 40 -6.93 -10.31 8.87
N GLN A 41 -8.13 -9.91 8.47
CA GLN A 41 -9.15 -9.44 9.38
C GLN A 41 -9.53 -10.54 10.39
N TRP A 42 -9.64 -11.79 9.94
CA TRP A 42 -9.91 -12.93 10.82
C TRP A 42 -8.78 -13.18 11.83
N ILE A 43 -7.51 -13.01 11.43
CA ILE A 43 -6.34 -13.11 12.35
C ILE A 43 -6.38 -11.98 13.39
N ILE A 44 -6.82 -10.79 13.01
CA ILE A 44 -6.93 -9.62 13.88
C ILE A 44 -8.11 -9.77 14.83
N ASP A 45 -9.31 -10.04 14.34
CA ASP A 45 -10.55 -10.16 15.13
C ASP A 45 -10.52 -11.30 16.16
N GLY A 46 -9.80 -12.37 15.87
CA GLY A 46 -9.63 -13.50 16.80
C GLY A 46 -8.77 -13.20 18.02
N GLN A 47 -8.11 -12.04 18.11
CA GLN A 47 -7.12 -11.74 19.16
C GLN A 47 -7.20 -10.34 19.77
N ILE A 48 -8.05 -9.44 19.28
CA ILE A 48 -8.15 -8.06 19.77
C ILE A 48 -9.57 -7.75 20.19
N THR A 49 -9.82 -7.85 21.50
CA THR A 49 -10.94 -7.15 22.15
C THR A 49 -10.51 -5.70 22.35
N GLY A 50 -10.49 -4.89 21.32
CA GLY A 50 -10.14 -3.47 21.42
C GLY A 50 -9.88 -2.82 20.08
N ASN A 51 -10.84 -2.14 19.57
CA ASN A 51 -10.87 -0.99 18.65
C ASN A 51 -9.61 -0.67 17.81
N ALA A 52 -9.02 -1.63 17.15
CA ALA A 52 -8.04 -1.40 16.12
C ALA A 52 -8.64 -1.77 14.75
N GLU A 53 -9.72 -1.11 14.37
CA GLU A 53 -10.14 -0.99 12.97
C GLU A 53 -9.13 -0.10 12.22
N GLU A 54 -7.91 -0.54 12.08
CA GLU A 54 -7.02 0.06 11.12
C GLU A 54 -7.16 -0.71 9.80
N SER A 55 -7.98 -0.16 8.93
CA SER A 55 -8.16 -0.53 7.52
C SER A 55 -6.87 -0.38 6.67
N TYR A 56 -5.76 -0.97 7.11
CA TYR A 56 -4.48 -0.93 6.38
C TYR A 56 -4.51 -1.70 5.08
N SER A 57 -5.28 -2.78 4.99
CA SER A 57 -5.26 -3.70 3.85
C SER A 57 -5.89 -3.12 2.58
N PHE A 58 -6.89 -2.26 2.68
CA PHE A 58 -7.58 -1.72 1.50
C PHE A 58 -6.74 -0.69 0.73
N PHE A 59 -5.94 0.12 1.42
CA PHE A 59 -5.10 1.15 0.79
C PHE A 59 -3.94 0.56 0.00
N ASP A 60 -3.35 -0.53 0.47
CA ASP A 60 -2.17 -1.15 -0.18
C ASP A 60 -2.51 -1.81 -1.52
N PHE A 61 -3.74 -2.31 -1.69
CA PHE A 61 -4.20 -2.87 -2.96
C PHE A 61 -4.81 -1.84 -3.92
N SER A 62 -5.18 -0.66 -3.48
CA SER A 62 -5.84 0.36 -4.31
C SER A 62 -4.98 0.81 -5.48
N ILE A 63 -3.68 1.01 -5.26
CA ILE A 63 -2.71 1.35 -6.31
C ILE A 63 -2.59 0.21 -7.31
N THR A 64 -2.53 -1.03 -6.82
CA THR A 64 -2.46 -2.23 -7.66
C THR A 64 -3.69 -2.36 -8.53
N TYR A 65 -4.90 -2.14 -7.99
CA TYR A 65 -6.15 -2.15 -8.76
C TYR A 65 -6.17 -1.08 -9.84
N LEU A 66 -5.76 0.13 -9.52
CA LEU A 66 -5.70 1.23 -10.49
C LEU A 66 -4.77 0.88 -11.66
N LEU A 67 -3.60 0.30 -11.38
CA LEU A 67 -2.65 -0.13 -12.40
C LEU A 67 -3.17 -1.31 -13.23
N LEU A 68 -3.87 -2.26 -12.61
CA LEU A 68 -4.52 -3.37 -13.31
C LEU A 68 -5.61 -2.87 -14.27
N VAL A 69 -6.45 -1.93 -13.84
CA VAL A 69 -7.46 -1.30 -14.71
C VAL A 69 -6.80 -0.57 -15.87
N PHE A 70 -5.73 0.18 -15.59
CA PHE A 70 -4.97 0.86 -16.64
C PHE A 70 -4.35 -0.11 -17.66
N MET A 71 -3.77 -1.21 -17.18
CA MET A 71 -3.28 -2.30 -18.03
C MET A 71 -4.41 -2.87 -18.91
N MET A 72 -5.58 -3.13 -18.34
CA MET A 72 -6.72 -3.64 -19.11
C MET A 72 -7.21 -2.66 -20.17
N ILE A 73 -7.20 -1.37 -19.90
CA ILE A 73 -7.51 -0.34 -20.91
C ILE A 73 -6.56 -0.47 -22.11
N LEU A 74 -5.25 -0.58 -21.88
CA LEU A 74 -4.26 -0.75 -22.96
C LEU A 74 -4.51 -2.02 -23.77
N ILE A 75 -4.87 -3.12 -23.11
CA ILE A 75 -5.17 -4.40 -23.75
C ILE A 75 -6.42 -4.29 -24.62
N ILE A 76 -7.46 -3.65 -24.12
CA ILE A 76 -8.70 -3.42 -24.87
C ILE A 76 -8.43 -2.55 -26.12
N PHE A 77 -7.64 -1.50 -26.00
CA PHE A 77 -7.24 -0.70 -27.18
C PHE A 77 -6.46 -1.53 -28.21
N SER A 78 -5.55 -2.41 -27.76
CA SER A 78 -4.84 -3.33 -28.65
C SER A 78 -5.78 -4.29 -29.35
N TYR A 79 -6.74 -4.86 -28.61
CA TYR A 79 -7.77 -5.75 -29.15
C TYR A 79 -8.65 -5.05 -30.19
N ILE A 80 -9.17 -3.86 -29.90
CA ILE A 80 -9.99 -3.08 -30.81
C ILE A 80 -9.22 -2.79 -32.11
N ARG A 81 -7.94 -2.42 -31.99
CA ARG A 81 -7.09 -2.15 -33.17
C ARG A 81 -6.95 -3.37 -34.09
N LYS A 82 -6.84 -4.59 -33.52
CA LYS A 82 -6.80 -5.83 -34.29
C LYS A 82 -8.12 -6.12 -35.00
N ARG A 83 -9.24 -5.90 -34.29
CA ARG A 83 -10.59 -6.21 -34.77
C ARG A 83 -11.23 -5.08 -35.59
N SER A 84 -10.60 -3.90 -35.62
CA SER A 84 -11.14 -2.71 -36.29
C SER A 84 -11.47 -2.94 -37.76
N TYR A 85 -10.62 -3.68 -38.46
CA TYR A 85 -10.87 -4.03 -39.86
C TYR A 85 -12.14 -4.85 -40.04
N ASP A 86 -12.35 -5.85 -39.19
CA ASP A 86 -13.55 -6.72 -39.26
C ASP A 86 -14.82 -5.91 -38.95
N TYR A 87 -14.77 -5.01 -37.95
CA TYR A 87 -15.90 -4.16 -37.59
C TYR A 87 -16.28 -3.15 -38.68
N VAL A 88 -15.30 -2.61 -39.39
CA VAL A 88 -15.55 -1.73 -40.56
C VAL A 88 -16.04 -2.54 -41.75
N LEU A 89 -15.55 -3.76 -41.96
CA LEU A 89 -16.07 -4.64 -43.04
C LEU A 89 -17.57 -4.89 -42.83
N LEU A 90 -18.04 -5.07 -41.61
CA LEU A 90 -19.47 -5.21 -41.29
C LEU A 90 -20.27 -3.97 -41.67
N ASP A 91 -19.70 -2.75 -41.51
CA ASP A 91 -20.33 -1.50 -41.96
C ASP A 91 -20.40 -1.42 -43.49
N VAL A 92 -19.32 -1.81 -44.19
CA VAL A 92 -19.28 -1.84 -45.66
C VAL A 92 -20.28 -2.85 -46.25
N MET A 93 -20.50 -3.98 -45.55
CA MET A 93 -21.49 -4.97 -45.94
C MET A 93 -22.95 -4.53 -45.67
N GLY A 94 -23.15 -3.31 -45.14
CA GLY A 94 -24.47 -2.73 -44.94
C GLY A 94 -25.23 -3.29 -43.73
N ILE A 95 -24.53 -3.87 -42.75
CA ILE A 95 -25.15 -4.37 -41.52
C ILE A 95 -25.63 -3.17 -40.68
N GLN A 96 -26.92 -3.21 -40.28
CA GLN A 96 -27.49 -2.16 -39.44
C GLN A 96 -26.69 -1.95 -38.17
N LYS A 97 -26.46 -0.70 -37.77
CA LYS A 97 -25.69 -0.32 -36.55
C LYS A 97 -26.12 -1.10 -35.33
N ARG A 98 -27.44 -1.28 -35.10
CA ARG A 98 -27.99 -2.02 -33.98
C ARG A 98 -27.48 -3.49 -33.91
N HIS A 99 -27.43 -4.17 -35.02
CA HIS A 99 -26.96 -5.55 -35.09
C HIS A 99 -25.44 -5.67 -34.89
N LYS A 100 -24.68 -4.67 -35.36
CA LYS A 100 -23.25 -4.57 -35.10
C LYS A 100 -22.96 -4.41 -33.60
N TYR A 101 -23.66 -3.47 -32.92
CA TYR A 101 -23.50 -3.28 -31.49
C TYR A 101 -23.87 -4.51 -30.66
N ILE A 102 -24.97 -5.21 -31.04
CA ILE A 102 -25.34 -6.48 -30.36
C ILE A 102 -24.25 -7.53 -30.56
N PHE A 103 -23.67 -7.63 -31.75
CA PHE A 103 -22.58 -8.56 -32.04
C PHE A 103 -21.36 -8.29 -31.16
N ILE A 104 -20.89 -7.04 -31.14
CA ILE A 104 -19.75 -6.59 -30.36
C ILE A 104 -20.02 -6.74 -28.84
N GLY A 105 -21.22 -6.40 -28.39
CA GLY A 105 -21.63 -6.55 -26.99
C GLY A 105 -21.64 -8.00 -26.53
N CYS A 106 -22.14 -8.94 -27.36
CA CYS A 106 -22.10 -10.36 -27.04
C CYS A 106 -20.66 -10.91 -26.99
N GLU A 107 -19.78 -10.44 -27.87
CA GLU A 107 -18.37 -10.77 -27.89
C GLU A 107 -17.67 -10.32 -26.61
N TYR A 108 -17.91 -9.07 -26.21
CA TYR A 108 -17.37 -8.50 -24.97
C TYR A 108 -17.90 -9.21 -23.71
N LEU A 109 -19.22 -9.44 -23.63
CA LEU A 109 -19.82 -10.20 -22.52
C LEU A 109 -19.25 -11.61 -22.38
N GLY A 110 -18.98 -12.27 -23.49
CA GLY A 110 -18.29 -13.57 -23.49
C GLY A 110 -16.91 -13.50 -22.83
N ILE A 111 -16.13 -12.49 -23.16
CA ILE A 111 -14.81 -12.24 -22.56
C ILE A 111 -14.97 -11.99 -21.06
N VAL A 112 -15.92 -11.16 -20.64
CA VAL A 112 -16.15 -10.82 -19.22
C VAL A 112 -16.52 -12.06 -18.41
N VAL A 113 -17.49 -12.84 -18.89
CA VAL A 113 -17.95 -14.05 -18.16
C VAL A 113 -16.81 -15.05 -18.01
N ILE A 114 -16.06 -15.33 -19.08
CA ILE A 114 -14.94 -16.27 -19.02
C ILE A 114 -13.83 -15.74 -18.09
N SER A 115 -13.56 -14.44 -18.12
CA SER A 115 -12.56 -13.82 -17.25
C SER A 115 -12.95 -13.87 -15.79
N ILE A 116 -14.22 -13.62 -15.45
CA ILE A 116 -14.69 -13.67 -14.07
C ILE A 116 -14.68 -15.13 -13.55
N LEU A 117 -15.22 -16.07 -14.29
CA LEU A 117 -15.25 -17.48 -13.89
C LEU A 117 -13.85 -18.07 -13.76
N GLY A 118 -13.01 -17.84 -14.77
CA GLY A 118 -11.62 -18.31 -14.77
C GLY A 118 -10.81 -17.63 -13.66
N GLY A 119 -10.98 -16.34 -13.45
CA GLY A 119 -10.26 -15.58 -12.43
C GLY A 119 -10.62 -16.02 -11.01
N ILE A 120 -11.89 -16.27 -10.72
CA ILE A 120 -12.33 -16.80 -9.43
C ILE A 120 -11.75 -18.19 -9.19
N LEU A 121 -11.79 -19.08 -10.21
CA LEU A 121 -11.27 -20.43 -10.09
C LEU A 121 -9.75 -20.41 -9.81
N PHE A 122 -8.97 -19.71 -10.60
CA PHE A 122 -7.53 -19.59 -10.38
C PHE A 122 -7.21 -18.84 -9.08
N GLY A 123 -7.99 -17.82 -8.74
CA GLY A 123 -7.85 -17.06 -7.50
C GLY A 123 -8.09 -17.91 -6.26
N ALA A 124 -9.14 -18.74 -6.27
CA ALA A 124 -9.43 -19.66 -5.18
C ALA A 124 -8.31 -20.71 -4.99
N ILE A 125 -7.80 -21.30 -6.08
CA ILE A 125 -6.68 -22.24 -6.00
C ILE A 125 -5.44 -21.54 -5.42
N LEU A 126 -5.11 -20.36 -5.89
CA LEU A 126 -3.92 -19.64 -5.46
C LEU A 126 -4.04 -19.17 -4.01
N SER A 127 -5.22 -18.73 -3.57
CA SER A 127 -5.45 -18.32 -2.18
C SER A 127 -5.33 -19.50 -1.21
N GLU A 128 -5.78 -20.70 -1.58
CA GLU A 128 -5.57 -21.92 -0.76
C GLU A 128 -4.09 -22.28 -0.64
N ILE A 129 -3.31 -22.16 -1.73
CA ILE A 129 -1.86 -22.40 -1.68
C ILE A 129 -1.19 -21.41 -0.74
N ILE A 130 -1.52 -20.12 -0.86
CA ILE A 130 -0.95 -19.06 0.00
C ILE A 130 -1.35 -19.27 1.46
N LYS A 131 -2.61 -19.67 1.73
CA LYS A 131 -3.10 -19.99 3.07
C LYS A 131 -2.26 -21.11 3.70
N ILE A 132 -2.05 -22.23 2.99
CA ILE A 132 -1.24 -23.35 3.49
C ILE A 132 0.20 -22.93 3.78
N GLU A 133 0.80 -22.08 2.94
CA GLU A 133 2.16 -21.59 3.17
C GLU A 133 2.22 -20.59 4.35
N LEU A 134 1.21 -19.72 4.50
CA LEU A 134 1.10 -18.84 5.65
C LEU A 134 0.94 -19.62 6.96
N GLU A 135 0.09 -20.66 6.98
CA GLU A 135 -0.08 -21.54 8.14
C GLU A 135 1.23 -22.23 8.54
N LYS A 136 2.03 -22.69 7.58
CA LYS A 136 3.35 -23.29 7.86
C LYS A 136 4.36 -22.28 8.42
N ILE A 137 4.44 -21.11 7.80
CA ILE A 137 5.38 -20.05 8.23
C ILE A 137 5.02 -19.55 9.63
N PHE A 138 3.72 -19.47 9.92
CA PHE A 138 3.19 -18.93 11.16
C PHE A 138 2.71 -19.97 12.17
N ALA A 139 3.01 -21.27 11.96
CA ALA A 139 2.55 -22.38 12.82
C ALA A 139 2.85 -22.16 14.31
N ASN A 140 3.92 -21.43 14.67
CA ASN A 140 4.27 -21.08 16.05
C ASN A 140 3.58 -19.81 16.58
N ILE A 141 2.82 -19.13 15.74
CA ILE A 141 2.30 -17.78 15.99
C ILE A 141 0.77 -17.75 15.88
N ILE A 142 0.21 -18.54 14.97
CA ILE A 142 -1.24 -18.63 14.73
C ILE A 142 -1.74 -19.94 15.28
N PHE A 143 -2.53 -19.88 16.36
CA PHE A 143 -3.08 -21.06 17.05
C PHE A 143 -4.44 -21.51 16.47
N THR A 144 -4.94 -20.83 15.46
CA THR A 144 -6.26 -21.06 14.88
C THR A 144 -6.15 -21.25 13.37
N GLU A 145 -6.99 -22.11 12.80
CA GLU A 145 -7.05 -22.30 11.35
C GLU A 145 -7.47 -21.00 10.66
N ILE A 146 -6.68 -20.55 9.69
CA ILE A 146 -7.00 -19.39 8.87
C ILE A 146 -8.18 -19.77 7.96
N ASN A 147 -9.27 -19.03 8.03
CA ASN A 147 -10.43 -19.27 7.18
C ASN A 147 -10.89 -17.97 6.50
N TYR A 148 -11.16 -18.02 5.20
CA TYR A 148 -11.85 -16.93 4.51
C TYR A 148 -13.27 -17.40 4.18
N GLY A 149 -14.25 -16.53 4.45
CA GLY A 149 -15.66 -16.84 4.26
C GLY A 149 -16.09 -16.78 2.78
N PHE A 150 -17.37 -16.59 2.56
CA PHE A 150 -17.96 -16.40 1.22
C PHE A 150 -17.77 -14.95 0.70
N SER A 151 -17.32 -14.03 1.53
CA SER A 151 -17.13 -12.61 1.21
C SER A 151 -16.22 -12.37 -0.01
N PRO A 152 -15.04 -13.00 -0.17
CA PRO A 152 -14.18 -12.78 -1.33
C PRO A 152 -14.82 -13.13 -2.66
N PHE A 153 -15.66 -14.19 -2.70
CA PHE A 153 -16.39 -14.56 -3.91
C PHE A 153 -17.39 -13.47 -4.31
N ARG A 154 -18.21 -13.02 -3.36
CA ARG A 154 -19.22 -11.98 -3.59
C ARG A 154 -18.55 -10.66 -4.00
N MET A 155 -17.53 -10.21 -3.28
CA MET A 155 -16.83 -8.95 -3.55
C MET A 155 -16.13 -8.97 -4.91
N THR A 156 -15.47 -10.07 -5.26
CA THR A 156 -14.80 -10.21 -6.55
C THR A 156 -15.78 -10.16 -7.71
N ILE A 157 -16.95 -10.77 -7.60
CA ILE A 157 -17.99 -10.68 -8.62
C ILE A 157 -18.46 -9.24 -8.79
N ILE A 158 -18.76 -8.54 -7.70
CA ILE A 158 -19.24 -7.14 -7.74
C ILE A 158 -18.17 -6.23 -8.34
N ILE A 159 -16.95 -6.28 -7.81
CA ILE A 159 -15.83 -5.45 -8.30
C ILE A 159 -15.51 -5.79 -9.76
N GLY A 160 -15.49 -7.07 -10.11
CA GLY A 160 -15.26 -7.52 -11.48
C GLY A 160 -16.28 -6.94 -12.46
N PHE A 161 -17.57 -7.04 -12.16
CA PHE A 161 -18.62 -6.44 -12.99
C PHE A 161 -18.53 -4.92 -13.05
N CYS A 162 -18.21 -4.23 -11.96
CA CYS A 162 -18.01 -2.78 -11.95
C CYS A 162 -16.83 -2.38 -12.84
N VAL A 163 -15.68 -3.04 -12.72
CA VAL A 163 -14.49 -2.74 -13.51
C VAL A 163 -14.73 -3.03 -14.99
N PHE A 164 -15.28 -4.20 -15.34
CA PHE A 164 -15.60 -4.51 -16.73
C PHE A 164 -16.70 -3.61 -17.30
N GLY A 165 -17.65 -3.15 -16.46
CA GLY A 165 -18.64 -2.16 -16.86
C GLY A 165 -18.02 -0.81 -17.23
N LEU A 166 -17.08 -0.32 -16.43
CA LEU A 166 -16.29 0.88 -16.75
C LEU A 166 -15.45 0.69 -18.02
N LEU A 167 -14.81 -0.47 -18.16
CA LEU A 167 -14.03 -0.80 -19.36
C LEU A 167 -14.91 -0.90 -20.60
N PHE A 168 -16.18 -1.29 -20.46
CA PHE A 168 -17.13 -1.31 -21.58
C PHE A 168 -17.42 0.10 -22.13
N ILE A 169 -17.51 1.10 -21.27
CA ILE A 169 -17.69 2.50 -21.68
C ILE A 169 -16.49 2.96 -22.53
N VAL A 170 -15.26 2.65 -22.08
CA VAL A 170 -14.03 2.95 -22.83
C VAL A 170 -14.00 2.19 -24.17
N PHE A 171 -14.45 0.95 -24.16
CA PHE A 171 -14.53 0.10 -25.34
C PHE A 171 -15.52 0.65 -26.37
N ASP A 172 -16.72 1.06 -25.95
CA ASP A 172 -17.76 1.64 -26.82
C ASP A 172 -17.31 2.95 -27.42
N GLU A 173 -16.72 3.85 -26.64
CA GLU A 173 -16.17 5.12 -27.13
C GLU A 173 -15.05 4.89 -28.14
N ALA A 174 -14.15 3.96 -27.87
CA ALA A 174 -13.07 3.63 -28.79
C ALA A 174 -13.57 3.09 -30.13
N ILE A 175 -14.64 2.26 -30.11
CA ILE A 175 -15.27 1.76 -31.35
C ILE A 175 -16.00 2.88 -32.10
N SER A 176 -16.67 3.77 -31.41
CA SER A 176 -17.40 4.89 -32.03
C SER A 176 -16.46 5.85 -32.76
N CYS A 177 -15.23 6.01 -32.26
CA CYS A 177 -14.18 6.80 -32.89
C CYS A 177 -13.52 6.14 -34.12
N LEU A 178 -13.77 4.85 -34.38
CA LEU A 178 -13.26 4.12 -35.52
C LEU A 178 -14.08 4.45 -36.80
N GLY A 179 -13.82 5.59 -37.43
CA GLY A 179 -14.35 5.93 -38.76
C GLY A 179 -13.52 5.29 -39.88
N MET A 180 -14.11 5.18 -41.08
CA MET A 180 -13.44 4.63 -42.26
C MET A 180 -12.13 5.37 -42.60
N ASP A 181 -12.07 6.68 -42.36
CA ASP A 181 -10.89 7.52 -42.55
C ASP A 181 -9.72 7.16 -41.61
N SER A 182 -10.02 6.67 -40.42
CA SER A 182 -9.00 6.28 -39.46
C SER A 182 -8.26 5.01 -39.88
N LEU A 183 -8.94 4.07 -40.55
CA LEU A 183 -8.34 2.83 -41.03
C LEU A 183 -7.48 3.07 -42.28
N LEU A 184 -7.93 3.94 -43.20
CA LEU A 184 -7.16 4.32 -44.37
C LEU A 184 -5.90 5.13 -44.00
N SER A 185 -5.92 5.84 -42.90
CA SER A 185 -4.81 6.67 -42.43
C SER A 185 -3.83 5.95 -41.49
N CYS A 186 -4.22 4.83 -40.86
CA CYS A 186 -3.37 4.09 -39.90
C CYS A 186 -2.05 3.56 -40.52
N GLY A 187 -2.02 3.30 -41.84
CA GLY A 187 -0.83 2.82 -42.54
C GLY A 187 0.16 3.89 -43.01
N LYS A 188 -0.18 5.18 -42.96
CA LYS A 188 0.59 6.24 -43.61
C LYS A 188 1.07 7.41 -42.77
N LYS A 189 0.84 7.41 -41.46
CA LYS A 189 1.38 8.48 -40.58
C LYS A 189 2.87 8.26 -40.36
N SER A 190 3.72 8.83 -41.22
CA SER A 190 5.13 8.99 -40.91
C SER A 190 5.24 9.82 -39.64
N GLY A 191 5.95 9.28 -38.65
CA GLY A 191 6.17 9.98 -37.38
C GLY A 191 6.84 11.33 -37.61
N LYS A 192 6.55 12.30 -36.76
CA LYS A 192 7.24 13.61 -36.79
C LYS A 192 8.74 13.38 -36.61
N PRO A 193 9.60 14.10 -37.35
CA PRO A 193 11.04 13.96 -37.23
C PRO A 193 11.50 14.24 -35.81
N VAL A 194 12.37 13.39 -35.32
CA VAL A 194 12.94 13.53 -33.99
C VAL A 194 13.87 14.74 -33.93
N LYS A 195 13.58 15.69 -33.04
CA LYS A 195 14.39 16.89 -32.84
C LYS A 195 14.91 16.91 -31.38
N THR A 196 16.16 17.28 -31.23
CA THR A 196 16.74 17.48 -29.89
C THR A 196 16.16 18.74 -29.24
N ARG A 197 15.73 18.64 -27.98
CA ARG A 197 15.15 19.75 -27.21
C ARG A 197 15.84 19.87 -25.85
N PRO A 198 16.99 20.58 -25.76
CA PRO A 198 17.74 20.68 -24.51
C PRO A 198 16.94 21.30 -23.35
N LYS A 199 16.02 22.23 -23.65
CA LYS A 199 15.12 22.82 -22.64
C LYS A 199 14.23 21.76 -21.95
N VAL A 200 13.79 20.72 -22.68
CA VAL A 200 12.98 19.64 -22.12
C VAL A 200 13.81 18.77 -21.19
N PHE A 201 15.10 18.57 -21.48
CA PHE A 201 16.02 17.86 -20.61
C PHE A 201 16.21 18.59 -19.27
N ILE A 202 16.49 19.90 -19.33
CA ILE A 202 16.64 20.73 -18.13
C ILE A 202 15.36 20.67 -17.29
N LEU A 203 14.19 20.82 -17.93
CA LEU A 203 12.90 20.74 -17.24
C LEU A 203 12.69 19.36 -16.57
N GLY A 204 13.07 18.26 -17.23
CA GLY A 204 13.00 16.93 -16.66
C GLY A 204 13.89 16.79 -15.42
N MET A 205 15.13 17.30 -15.49
CA MET A 205 16.06 17.30 -14.36
C MET A 205 15.56 18.15 -13.18
N THR A 206 14.91 19.29 -13.46
CA THR A 206 14.31 20.12 -12.40
C THR A 206 13.17 19.39 -11.68
N PHE A 207 12.31 18.67 -12.40
CA PHE A 207 11.26 17.85 -11.77
C PHE A 207 11.82 16.71 -10.92
N MET A 208 12.86 16.02 -11.37
CA MET A 208 13.54 14.99 -10.58
C MET A 208 14.18 15.57 -9.31
N PHE A 209 14.79 16.74 -9.42
CA PHE A 209 15.38 17.44 -8.28
C PHE A 209 14.31 17.93 -7.27
N LEU A 210 13.16 18.43 -7.77
CA LEU A 210 12.02 18.79 -6.92
C LEU A 210 11.42 17.56 -6.22
N ALA A 211 11.35 16.40 -6.90
CA ALA A 211 10.94 15.17 -6.27
C ALA A 211 11.87 14.77 -5.11
N TYR A 212 13.19 14.86 -5.32
CA TYR A 212 14.18 14.60 -4.28
C TYR A 212 14.07 15.57 -3.09
N ILE A 213 13.91 16.87 -3.37
CA ILE A 213 13.70 17.88 -2.34
C ILE A 213 12.42 17.61 -1.55
N SER A 214 11.34 17.27 -2.24
CA SER A 214 10.05 16.97 -1.57
C SER A 214 10.14 15.76 -0.65
N LEU A 215 10.96 14.76 -0.97
CA LEU A 215 11.26 13.65 -0.07
C LEU A 215 12.07 14.08 1.15
N TRP A 216 13.06 14.95 0.96
CA TRP A 216 13.96 15.35 2.03
C TRP A 216 13.34 16.32 3.03
N PHE A 217 12.64 17.36 2.55
CA PHE A 217 12.10 18.42 3.40
C PHE A 217 10.73 18.12 3.99
N TYR A 218 9.95 17.24 3.36
CA TYR A 218 8.56 16.96 3.74
C TYR A 218 8.31 15.52 4.15
N TRP A 219 9.37 14.81 4.56
CA TRP A 219 9.22 13.47 5.07
C TRP A 219 8.23 13.47 6.24
N GLY A 220 7.03 12.93 6.00
CA GLY A 220 5.94 12.87 6.98
C GLY A 220 4.84 13.92 6.89
N LYS A 221 5.05 15.03 6.20
CA LYS A 221 4.05 16.11 6.06
C LYS A 221 3.35 16.17 4.70
N VAL A 222 3.97 15.60 3.67
CA VAL A 222 3.45 15.62 2.30
C VAL A 222 2.97 14.24 1.92
N SER A 223 1.81 14.17 1.26
CA SER A 223 1.33 12.93 0.65
C SER A 223 2.44 12.26 -0.16
N LYS A 224 2.74 11.00 0.13
CA LYS A 224 3.77 10.19 -0.56
C LYS A 224 3.57 10.14 -2.09
N GLY A 225 2.39 10.53 -2.58
CA GLY A 225 2.07 10.62 -4.00
C GLY A 225 2.72 11.80 -4.74
N ILE A 226 2.97 12.93 -4.09
CA ILE A 226 3.53 14.13 -4.75
C ILE A 226 4.94 13.87 -5.29
N PRO A 227 5.91 13.33 -4.51
CA PRO A 227 7.22 12.97 -5.02
C PRO A 227 7.16 11.96 -6.17
N LEU A 228 6.26 10.99 -6.11
CA LEU A 228 6.07 10.00 -7.17
C LEU A 228 5.63 10.66 -8.49
N ILE A 229 4.64 11.55 -8.45
CA ILE A 229 4.16 12.28 -9.64
C ILE A 229 5.27 13.15 -10.24
N LEU A 230 6.02 13.88 -9.42
CA LEU A 230 7.14 14.72 -9.89
C LEU A 230 8.24 13.87 -10.52
N LEU A 231 8.56 12.72 -9.92
CA LEU A 231 9.54 11.76 -10.44
C LEU A 231 9.09 11.20 -11.79
N SER A 232 7.84 10.79 -11.93
CA SER A 232 7.25 10.26 -13.16
C SER A 232 7.32 11.26 -14.31
N ILE A 233 6.93 12.51 -14.08
CA ILE A 233 7.05 13.59 -15.05
C ILE A 233 8.52 13.82 -15.44
N GLY A 234 9.41 13.87 -14.47
CA GLY A 234 10.85 14.05 -14.69
C GLY A 234 11.45 12.97 -15.57
N ILE A 235 11.10 11.70 -15.30
CA ILE A 235 11.58 10.54 -16.07
C ILE A 235 11.03 10.56 -17.50
N LEU A 236 9.74 10.85 -17.69
CA LEU A 236 9.16 10.97 -19.04
C LEU A 236 9.91 12.00 -19.88
N LEU A 237 10.10 13.20 -19.34
CA LEU A 237 10.82 14.27 -20.04
C LEU A 237 12.29 13.92 -20.28
N GLY A 238 12.93 13.23 -19.33
CA GLY A 238 14.28 12.69 -19.46
C GLY A 238 14.39 11.66 -20.58
N MET A 239 13.50 10.68 -20.63
CA MET A 239 13.46 9.65 -21.67
C MET A 239 13.26 10.27 -23.07
N ILE A 240 12.34 11.23 -23.22
CA ILE A 240 12.12 11.94 -24.48
C ILE A 240 13.40 12.66 -24.93
N SER A 241 14.08 13.35 -24.02
CA SER A 241 15.24 14.18 -24.37
C SER A 241 16.48 13.36 -24.65
N ILE A 242 16.80 12.38 -23.78
CA ILE A 242 17.96 11.50 -23.92
C ILE A 242 17.79 10.62 -25.17
N GLY A 243 16.61 10.03 -25.36
CA GLY A 243 16.29 9.22 -26.52
C GLY A 243 16.42 10.00 -27.85
N ALA A 244 15.87 11.24 -27.88
CA ALA A 244 16.00 12.11 -29.06
C ALA A 244 17.47 12.48 -29.34
N TYR A 245 18.23 12.85 -28.31
CA TYR A 245 19.66 13.17 -28.45
C TYR A 245 20.45 11.97 -28.98
N TYR A 246 20.23 10.78 -28.41
CA TYR A 246 20.91 9.56 -28.81
C TYR A 246 20.63 9.17 -30.27
N LEU A 247 19.36 9.22 -30.70
CA LEU A 247 18.98 8.94 -32.09
C LEU A 247 19.55 9.95 -33.07
N CYS A 248 19.49 11.24 -32.75
CA CYS A 248 20.08 12.29 -33.59
C CYS A 248 21.61 12.17 -33.65
N TYR A 249 22.27 11.81 -32.55
CA TYR A 249 23.72 11.57 -32.53
C TYR A 249 24.13 10.38 -33.41
N LEU A 250 23.40 9.26 -33.31
CA LEU A 250 23.66 8.09 -34.16
C LEU A 250 23.44 8.39 -35.65
N ARG A 251 22.41 9.17 -35.97
CA ARG A 251 22.12 9.55 -37.36
C ARG A 251 23.23 10.41 -37.96
N LYS A 252 23.89 11.27 -37.22
CA LYS A 252 25.06 12.04 -37.65
C LYS A 252 26.28 11.17 -37.99
N LYS A 253 26.36 9.95 -37.40
CA LYS A 253 27.42 8.98 -37.66
C LYS A 253 26.93 7.92 -38.67
N GLU A 254 26.91 8.26 -39.97
CA GLU A 254 26.36 7.44 -41.03
C GLU A 254 26.80 5.96 -40.97
N ASN A 255 28.11 5.69 -40.85
CA ASN A 255 28.62 4.34 -40.80
C ASN A 255 28.08 3.50 -39.62
N LYS A 256 27.78 4.13 -38.47
CA LYS A 256 27.18 3.46 -37.32
C LYS A 256 25.66 3.32 -37.47
N TYR A 257 25.03 4.29 -38.10
CA TYR A 257 23.59 4.27 -38.35
C TYR A 257 23.23 3.15 -39.34
N TYR A 258 23.89 3.10 -40.51
CA TYR A 258 23.61 2.08 -41.54
C TYR A 258 23.86 0.65 -41.04
N LYS A 259 24.85 0.41 -40.18
CA LYS A 259 25.06 -0.91 -39.57
C LYS A 259 23.94 -1.35 -38.64
N LYS A 260 23.14 -0.42 -38.13
CA LYS A 260 22.06 -0.64 -37.16
C LYS A 260 20.70 -0.23 -37.69
N ILE A 261 20.58 0.07 -38.97
CA ILE A 261 19.37 0.64 -39.60
C ILE A 261 18.15 -0.25 -39.41
N THR A 262 18.31 -1.57 -39.41
CA THR A 262 17.23 -2.54 -39.28
C THR A 262 16.35 -2.36 -38.04
N TRP A 263 16.92 -1.92 -36.94
CA TRP A 263 16.18 -1.68 -35.68
C TRP A 263 16.08 -0.18 -35.31
N LEU A 264 17.07 0.64 -35.66
CA LEU A 264 17.05 2.09 -35.38
C LEU A 264 16.00 2.84 -36.19
N ASP A 265 15.69 2.37 -37.39
CA ASP A 265 14.71 2.98 -38.28
C ASP A 265 13.29 3.00 -37.65
N ASN A 266 12.89 1.88 -37.04
CA ASN A 266 11.62 1.80 -36.30
C ASN A 266 11.60 2.75 -35.10
N TRP A 267 12.67 2.83 -34.32
CA TRP A 267 12.78 3.78 -33.22
C TRP A 267 12.73 5.24 -33.68
N TYR A 268 13.33 5.56 -34.80
CA TYR A 268 13.34 6.92 -35.34
C TYR A 268 11.96 7.35 -35.83
N HIS A 269 11.28 6.50 -36.62
CA HIS A 269 9.98 6.83 -37.21
C HIS A 269 8.81 6.73 -36.23
N ARG A 270 8.92 5.92 -35.18
CA ARG A 270 7.91 5.70 -34.15
C ARG A 270 8.37 6.15 -32.75
N PHE A 271 9.24 7.13 -32.73
CA PHE A 271 9.91 7.57 -31.51
C PHE A 271 8.96 7.78 -30.33
N PHE A 272 7.94 8.63 -30.49
CA PHE A 272 7.00 8.92 -29.39
C PHE A 272 6.18 7.70 -28.95
N TYR A 273 5.79 6.84 -29.89
CA TYR A 273 5.09 5.61 -29.54
C TYR A 273 5.98 4.68 -28.69
N ASN A 274 7.21 4.46 -29.14
CA ASN A 274 8.16 3.62 -28.41
C ASN A 274 8.53 4.19 -27.03
N ILE A 275 8.74 5.50 -26.93
CA ILE A 275 9.00 6.17 -25.65
C ILE A 275 7.80 6.04 -24.71
N ASN A 276 6.59 6.27 -25.18
CA ASN A 276 5.40 6.15 -24.34
C ASN A 276 5.22 4.72 -23.81
N MET A 277 5.41 3.70 -24.66
CA MET A 277 5.33 2.31 -24.22
C MET A 277 6.45 1.94 -23.23
N SER A 278 7.66 2.40 -23.48
CA SER A 278 8.78 2.21 -22.54
C SER A 278 8.54 2.97 -21.22
N PHE A 279 7.97 4.16 -21.28
CA PHE A 279 7.61 4.94 -20.08
C PHE A 279 6.56 4.20 -19.22
N ILE A 280 5.52 3.63 -19.85
CA ILE A 280 4.50 2.85 -19.12
C ILE A 280 5.16 1.69 -18.34
N ILE A 281 6.05 0.93 -18.98
CA ILE A 281 6.78 -0.16 -18.32
C ILE A 281 7.64 0.38 -17.18
N THR A 282 8.35 1.50 -17.43
CA THR A 282 9.17 2.15 -16.40
C THR A 282 8.32 2.62 -15.22
N GLU A 283 7.12 3.14 -15.48
CA GLU A 283 6.19 3.59 -14.45
C GLU A 283 5.72 2.44 -13.56
N PHE A 284 5.37 1.30 -14.14
CA PHE A 284 5.07 0.10 -13.35
C PHE A 284 6.22 -0.29 -12.41
N ILE A 285 7.46 -0.23 -12.91
CA ILE A 285 8.65 -0.54 -12.10
C ILE A 285 8.87 0.51 -11.00
N ILE A 286 8.71 1.79 -11.31
CA ILE A 286 8.90 2.88 -10.34
C ILE A 286 7.85 2.81 -9.23
N VAL A 287 6.57 2.65 -9.59
CA VAL A 287 5.48 2.51 -8.60
C VAL A 287 5.73 1.29 -7.73
N THR A 288 6.19 0.18 -8.31
CA THR A 288 6.53 -1.03 -7.56
C THR A 288 7.67 -0.78 -6.58
N LEU A 289 8.78 -0.23 -7.06
CA LEU A 289 9.96 -0.02 -6.22
C LEU A 289 9.73 1.08 -5.17
N TYR A 290 9.12 2.18 -5.55
CA TYR A 290 8.88 3.31 -4.66
C TYR A 290 7.76 3.00 -3.64
N GLY A 291 6.60 2.52 -4.12
CA GLY A 291 5.43 2.29 -3.27
C GLY A 291 5.67 1.18 -2.24
N PHE A 292 6.22 0.06 -2.68
CA PHE A 292 6.36 -1.10 -1.79
C PHE A 292 7.68 -1.14 -1.02
N SER A 293 8.74 -0.47 -1.47
CA SER A 293 9.96 -0.36 -0.66
C SER A 293 9.69 0.36 0.66
N ILE A 294 8.89 1.41 0.64
CA ILE A 294 8.50 2.13 1.86
C ILE A 294 7.76 1.20 2.82
N VAL A 295 6.78 0.43 2.32
CA VAL A 295 6.04 -0.54 3.14
C VAL A 295 6.97 -1.60 3.73
N ILE A 296 7.91 -2.12 2.94
CA ILE A 296 8.88 -3.11 3.42
C ILE A 296 9.78 -2.50 4.49
N PHE A 297 10.35 -1.31 4.27
CA PHE A 297 11.24 -0.68 5.23
C PHE A 297 10.54 -0.27 6.52
N ASP A 298 9.31 0.25 6.44
CA ASP A 298 8.51 0.61 7.62
C ASP A 298 8.12 -0.62 8.46
N ASN A 299 8.09 -1.82 7.84
CA ASN A 299 7.71 -3.06 8.52
C ASN A 299 8.89 -3.99 8.84
N ILE A 300 10.15 -3.58 8.61
CA ILE A 300 11.30 -4.33 9.12
C ILE A 300 11.29 -4.21 10.65
N PRO A 301 11.24 -5.33 11.39
CA PRO A 301 11.22 -5.27 12.84
C PRO A 301 12.58 -4.77 13.35
N VAL A 302 12.62 -3.55 13.80
CA VAL A 302 13.74 -3.01 14.58
C VAL A 302 13.42 -3.27 16.03
N ASN A 303 13.84 -4.42 16.56
CA ASN A 303 13.74 -4.73 17.98
C ASN A 303 14.81 -3.95 18.73
N GLU A 304 14.53 -2.70 19.09
CA GLU A 304 15.36 -1.99 20.04
C GLU A 304 14.94 -2.39 21.47
N PRO A 305 15.82 -3.09 22.22
CA PRO A 305 15.51 -3.46 23.62
C PRO A 305 15.17 -2.24 24.49
N GLN A 306 15.62 -1.07 24.07
CA GLN A 306 15.38 0.21 24.74
C GLN A 306 13.91 0.65 24.69
N ASN A 307 13.15 0.21 23.68
CA ASN A 307 11.72 0.53 23.54
C ASN A 307 10.87 -0.22 24.59
N TYR A 308 11.41 -1.27 25.20
CA TYR A 308 10.69 -2.13 26.15
C TYR A 308 11.57 -2.48 27.35
N PRO A 309 11.78 -1.52 28.28
CA PRO A 309 12.66 -1.70 29.41
C PRO A 309 12.13 -2.69 30.46
N TYR A 310 10.82 -2.97 30.44
CA TYR A 310 10.14 -3.87 31.36
C TYR A 310 9.41 -4.97 30.60
N ASP A 311 9.26 -6.15 31.26
CA ASP A 311 8.56 -7.30 30.67
C ASP A 311 7.04 -7.17 30.80
N VAL A 312 6.60 -6.54 31.90
CA VAL A 312 5.19 -6.21 32.15
C VAL A 312 5.08 -4.79 32.68
N VAL A 313 4.13 -4.05 32.15
CA VAL A 313 3.68 -2.78 32.73
C VAL A 313 2.20 -2.89 33.04
N TRP A 314 1.84 -2.65 34.27
CA TRP A 314 0.49 -2.81 34.78
C TRP A 314 0.01 -1.54 35.46
N MET A 315 -1.14 -1.03 35.04
CA MET A 315 -1.84 0.06 35.70
C MET A 315 -2.65 -0.52 36.85
N ALA A 316 -2.06 -0.46 38.04
CA ALA A 316 -2.60 -1.05 39.26
C ALA A 316 -3.24 0.01 40.17
N SER A 317 -3.93 -0.47 41.19
CA SER A 317 -4.47 0.32 42.28
C SER A 317 -3.85 -0.08 43.61
N ASP A 318 -4.08 0.71 44.65
CA ASP A 318 -3.57 0.39 46.01
C ASP A 318 -4.03 -0.98 46.52
N LYS A 319 -5.18 -1.49 46.03
CA LYS A 319 -5.69 -2.83 46.34
C LYS A 319 -4.79 -3.96 45.86
N ASP A 320 -4.05 -3.71 44.79
CA ASP A 320 -3.22 -4.72 44.14
C ASP A 320 -1.83 -4.85 44.76
N ILE A 321 -1.48 -3.95 45.68
CA ILE A 321 -0.15 -3.91 46.30
C ILE A 321 0.16 -5.23 47.05
N ALA A 322 -0.82 -5.79 47.75
CA ALA A 322 -0.64 -7.05 48.47
C ALA A 322 -0.28 -8.22 47.57
N PHE A 323 -0.99 -8.34 46.44
CA PHE A 323 -0.72 -9.35 45.42
C PHE A 323 0.66 -9.16 44.78
N ILE A 324 1.04 -7.91 44.46
CA ILE A 324 2.34 -7.59 43.88
C ILE A 324 3.49 -7.98 44.84
N ASP A 325 3.30 -7.75 46.13
CA ASP A 325 4.31 -8.08 47.13
C ASP A 325 4.38 -9.61 47.37
N GLU A 326 3.27 -10.34 47.28
CA GLU A 326 3.23 -11.81 47.26
C GLU A 326 3.97 -12.38 46.03
N LEU A 327 3.71 -11.87 44.82
CA LEU A 327 4.44 -12.25 43.60
C LEU A 327 5.96 -12.03 43.75
N LYS A 328 6.36 -10.90 44.35
CA LYS A 328 7.77 -10.59 44.58
C LYS A 328 8.44 -11.55 45.56
N GLN A 329 7.70 -12.05 46.55
CA GLN A 329 8.20 -13.06 47.49
C GLN A 329 8.30 -14.46 46.87
N LYS A 330 7.34 -14.79 46.00
CA LYS A 330 7.24 -16.11 45.37
C LYS A 330 8.21 -16.30 44.21
N TYR A 331 8.50 -15.23 43.48
CA TYR A 331 9.35 -15.24 42.31
C TYR A 331 10.49 -14.22 42.42
N GLU A 332 11.66 -14.53 41.85
CA GLU A 332 12.79 -13.60 41.74
C GLU A 332 12.53 -12.49 40.70
N ILE A 333 11.52 -11.64 40.94
CA ILE A 333 11.16 -10.55 40.05
C ILE A 333 11.63 -9.20 40.58
N LYS A 334 11.95 -8.28 39.66
CA LYS A 334 12.25 -6.89 40.03
C LYS A 334 11.02 -6.06 39.75
N VAL A 335 10.47 -5.43 40.79
CA VAL A 335 9.28 -4.60 40.69
C VAL A 335 9.63 -3.16 41.03
N LYS A 336 9.25 -2.24 40.15
CA LYS A 336 9.29 -0.80 40.39
C LYS A 336 7.85 -0.29 40.41
N LYS A 337 7.49 0.40 41.49
CA LYS A 337 6.16 1.00 41.66
C LYS A 337 6.30 2.52 41.55
N GLN A 338 5.42 3.15 40.74
CA GLN A 338 5.38 4.60 40.54
C GLN A 338 3.96 5.11 40.69
N PRO A 339 3.67 6.00 41.66
CA PRO A 339 2.37 6.66 41.74
C PRO A 339 2.05 7.43 40.47
N CYS A 340 0.81 7.33 40.00
CA CYS A 340 0.33 8.01 38.84
C CYS A 340 -1.16 8.37 38.97
N ILE A 341 -1.64 9.19 38.09
CA ILE A 341 -3.06 9.42 37.83
C ILE A 341 -3.36 9.14 36.37
N ARG A 342 -4.55 8.63 36.07
CA ARG A 342 -5.02 8.55 34.68
C ARG A 342 -5.47 9.92 34.25
N VAL A 343 -5.06 10.29 33.06
CA VAL A 343 -5.45 11.55 32.44
C VAL A 343 -5.85 11.29 31.01
N THR A 344 -6.73 12.11 30.51
CA THR A 344 -7.34 11.89 29.23
C THR A 344 -7.38 13.18 28.43
N THR A 345 -7.08 13.10 27.15
CA THR A 345 -7.09 14.25 26.25
C THR A 345 -8.07 14.01 25.11
N THR A 346 -8.64 15.08 24.57
CA THR A 346 -9.63 15.00 23.49
C THR A 346 -9.06 14.42 22.20
N ASP A 347 -7.76 14.64 21.96
CA ASP A 347 -7.15 14.34 20.67
C ASP A 347 -6.32 13.04 20.66
N GLN A 348 -5.89 12.56 21.84
CA GLN A 348 -4.90 11.49 21.93
C GLN A 348 -5.26 10.32 22.86
N GLY A 349 -6.42 10.35 23.49
CA GLY A 349 -6.86 9.27 24.37
C GLY A 349 -6.32 9.36 25.78
N GLU A 350 -6.05 8.21 26.41
CA GLU A 350 -5.62 8.10 27.82
C GLU A 350 -4.10 8.11 27.96
N HIS A 351 -3.62 8.76 29.01
CA HIS A 351 -2.20 8.91 29.33
C HIS A 351 -1.92 8.73 30.83
N MET A 352 -0.65 8.68 31.18
CA MET A 352 -0.16 8.60 32.55
C MET A 352 0.23 9.98 33.05
N GLY A 353 -0.39 10.44 34.13
CA GLY A 353 0.00 11.67 34.83
C GLY A 353 0.92 11.36 36.00
N ILE A 354 2.06 12.03 36.10
CA ILE A 354 3.00 11.92 37.21
C ILE A 354 3.38 13.30 37.78
N SER A 355 3.94 13.35 38.98
CA SER A 355 4.45 14.59 39.58
C SER A 355 5.85 14.95 39.05
N ALA A 356 6.23 16.22 39.10
CA ALA A 356 7.57 16.70 38.73
C ALA A 356 8.67 16.01 39.56
N SER A 357 8.47 15.84 40.86
CA SER A 357 9.40 15.12 41.73
C SER A 357 9.55 13.63 41.36
N ALA A 358 8.48 13.00 40.86
CA ALA A 358 8.54 11.63 40.35
C ALA A 358 9.33 11.53 39.05
N TYR A 359 9.13 12.50 38.17
CA TYR A 359 9.89 12.61 36.91
C TYR A 359 11.39 12.81 37.21
N GLU A 360 11.75 13.71 38.13
CA GLU A 360 13.13 13.96 38.53
C GLU A 360 13.82 12.68 39.08
N LYS A 361 13.12 11.91 39.92
CA LYS A 361 13.63 10.61 40.38
C LYS A 361 13.88 9.60 39.25
N TRP A 362 13.11 9.69 38.18
CA TRP A 362 13.23 8.77 37.05
C TRP A 362 14.35 9.16 36.10
N THR A 363 14.43 10.46 35.76
CA THR A 363 15.30 10.98 34.70
C THR A 363 16.54 11.67 35.19
N LYS A 364 16.54 12.08 36.47
CA LYS A 364 17.52 12.97 37.10
C LYS A 364 17.51 14.40 36.54
N GLU A 365 16.45 14.79 35.88
CA GLU A 365 16.22 16.10 35.31
C GLU A 365 15.13 16.80 36.14
N SER A 366 15.45 17.98 36.72
CA SER A 366 14.48 18.73 37.54
C SER A 366 13.61 19.60 36.65
N LEU A 367 12.31 19.62 36.94
CA LEU A 367 11.32 20.46 36.26
C LEU A 367 10.68 21.40 37.28
N ASP A 368 10.74 22.70 37.04
CA ASP A 368 10.01 23.71 37.83
C ASP A 368 8.72 24.08 37.08
N LEU A 369 7.60 23.51 37.51
CA LEU A 369 6.29 23.65 36.87
C LEU A 369 5.32 24.36 37.82
N LYS A 370 4.57 25.33 37.29
CA LYS A 370 3.42 25.92 38.00
C LYS A 370 2.18 25.06 37.87
N ASP A 371 1.17 25.32 38.69
CA ASP A 371 -0.08 24.54 38.73
C ASP A 371 -0.85 24.52 37.40
N ASN A 372 -0.63 25.46 36.50
CA ASN A 372 -1.25 25.55 35.18
C ASN A 372 -0.30 25.15 34.03
N GLU A 373 0.85 24.58 34.35
CA GLU A 373 1.87 24.19 33.39
C GLU A 373 2.08 22.68 33.42
N ILE A 374 2.37 22.10 32.25
CA ILE A 374 2.67 20.69 32.07
C ILE A 374 3.91 20.52 31.19
N TYR A 375 4.57 19.38 31.39
CA TYR A 375 5.62 18.89 30.52
C TYR A 375 5.18 17.54 29.94
N VAL A 376 5.38 17.34 28.64
CA VAL A 376 4.88 16.14 27.96
C VAL A 376 6.04 15.27 27.51
N VAL A 377 6.00 13.99 27.89
CA VAL A 377 6.99 12.98 27.50
C VAL A 377 6.32 11.98 26.54
N TYR A 378 6.69 12.05 25.29
CA TYR A 378 6.19 11.15 24.25
C TYR A 378 6.95 9.83 24.30
N GLN A 379 6.28 8.76 24.65
CA GLN A 379 6.82 7.40 24.63
C GLN A 379 6.53 6.77 23.27
N ARG A 380 7.40 6.97 22.31
CA ARG A 380 7.26 6.44 20.95
C ARG A 380 8.57 5.92 20.40
N GLU A 381 8.49 5.03 19.44
CA GLU A 381 9.63 4.56 18.68
C GLU A 381 10.13 5.66 17.73
N ARG A 382 11.44 5.93 17.72
CA ARG A 382 12.05 6.97 16.87
C ARG A 382 11.80 6.78 15.37
N SER A 383 11.53 5.56 14.94
CA SER A 383 11.16 5.23 13.56
C SER A 383 9.75 5.70 13.18
N GLU A 384 8.88 5.98 14.16
CA GLU A 384 7.47 6.35 13.95
C GLU A 384 7.26 7.88 13.86
N ARG A 385 8.23 8.63 13.39
CA ARG A 385 8.20 10.11 13.30
C ARG A 385 7.01 10.71 12.56
N ASN A 386 6.17 9.92 11.92
CA ASN A 386 5.21 10.40 10.93
C ASN A 386 3.75 10.10 11.24
N TYR A 387 3.42 9.67 12.45
CA TYR A 387 2.01 9.50 12.76
C TYR A 387 1.39 10.80 13.26
N LEU A 388 0.36 11.19 12.52
CA LEU A 388 -0.55 12.29 12.79
C LEU A 388 -0.90 12.35 14.29
N GLY A 389 -0.69 13.50 14.91
CA GLY A 389 -1.34 13.82 16.16
C GLY A 389 -0.57 13.49 17.42
N ILE A 390 0.76 13.43 17.38
CA ILE A 390 1.55 13.29 18.60
C ILE A 390 1.75 14.64 19.30
N ASP A 391 1.72 15.70 18.54
CA ASP A 391 1.61 17.05 19.11
C ASP A 391 0.14 17.27 19.50
N PHE A 392 -0.13 17.75 20.71
CA PHE A 392 -1.48 18.11 21.15
C PHE A 392 -2.18 19.13 20.26
N GLY A 393 -1.61 19.46 19.10
CA GLY A 393 -2.14 20.40 18.12
C GLY A 393 -2.34 21.84 18.63
N THR A 394 -2.17 22.03 19.95
CA THR A 394 -2.34 23.30 20.64
C THR A 394 -1.37 23.40 21.81
N LYS A 395 -0.88 24.61 22.08
CA LYS A 395 -0.07 24.87 23.27
C LYS A 395 -0.88 24.90 24.57
N LYS A 396 -2.21 24.79 24.50
CA LYS A 396 -3.12 24.80 25.65
C LYS A 396 -4.12 23.66 25.54
N PRO A 397 -3.66 22.41 25.67
CA PRO A 397 -4.58 21.26 25.66
C PRO A 397 -5.52 21.28 26.85
N ARG A 398 -6.72 20.78 26.61
CA ARG A 398 -7.68 20.51 27.66
C ARG A 398 -7.50 19.08 28.13
N ILE A 399 -7.28 18.90 29.42
CA ILE A 399 -6.97 17.62 30.04
C ILE A 399 -8.02 17.28 31.08
N TYR A 400 -8.55 16.08 30.97
CA TYR A 400 -9.51 15.51 31.91
C TYR A 400 -8.79 14.55 32.83
N MET A 401 -9.07 14.63 34.13
CA MET A 401 -8.46 13.75 35.13
C MET A 401 -9.33 12.53 35.35
N GLY A 402 -8.74 11.35 35.22
CA GLY A 402 -9.40 10.05 35.32
C GLY A 402 -9.47 9.29 34.02
N GLU A 403 -10.03 8.08 34.09
CA GLU A 403 -10.30 7.25 32.91
C GLU A 403 -11.52 7.74 32.15
N ALA A 404 -11.55 7.53 30.86
CA ALA A 404 -12.76 7.68 30.07
C ALA A 404 -13.69 6.50 30.33
N LYS A 405 -14.89 6.77 30.84
CA LYS A 405 -15.89 5.72 31.13
C LYS A 405 -16.91 5.52 30.02
N ASP A 406 -17.04 6.46 29.10
CA ASP A 406 -18.10 6.47 28.10
C ASP A 406 -17.58 6.43 26.69
N ASP A 407 -18.52 6.29 25.75
CA ASP A 407 -18.31 6.12 24.33
C ASP A 407 -17.20 7.03 23.78
N LEU A 408 -16.22 6.44 23.15
CA LEU A 408 -15.03 7.08 22.58
C LEU A 408 -15.38 8.32 21.73
N TRP A 409 -16.56 8.33 21.11
CA TRP A 409 -17.06 9.43 20.29
C TRP A 409 -17.47 10.67 21.09
N GLN A 410 -18.10 10.51 22.23
CA GLN A 410 -18.43 11.65 23.10
C GLN A 410 -17.15 12.31 23.61
N TYR A 411 -16.16 11.50 23.81
CA TYR A 411 -14.85 11.85 24.28
C TYR A 411 -14.05 12.63 23.22
N VAL A 412 -13.95 12.10 21.99
CA VAL A 412 -13.32 12.76 20.83
C VAL A 412 -14.04 14.08 20.50
N ALA A 413 -15.35 14.17 20.73
CA ALA A 413 -16.12 15.40 20.59
C ALA A 413 -15.88 16.43 21.71
N GLY A 414 -15.00 16.13 22.69
CA GLY A 414 -14.69 17.04 23.79
C GLY A 414 -15.83 17.22 24.81
N VAL A 415 -16.77 16.27 24.85
CA VAL A 415 -17.86 16.28 25.83
C VAL A 415 -17.33 15.70 27.14
N PRO A 416 -17.38 16.44 28.28
CA PRO A 416 -16.94 15.92 29.57
C PRO A 416 -17.78 14.73 29.97
N THR A 417 -17.13 13.61 30.29
CA THR A 417 -17.82 12.45 30.87
C THR A 417 -18.03 12.65 32.36
N PRO A 418 -19.02 12.00 33.00
CA PRO A 418 -19.27 12.14 34.43
C PRO A 418 -18.08 11.76 35.31
N SER A 419 -17.15 10.92 34.81
CA SER A 419 -15.92 10.53 35.52
C SER A 419 -14.83 11.60 35.46
N ASN A 420 -14.87 12.53 34.52
CA ASN A 420 -13.84 13.54 34.31
C ASN A 420 -14.20 14.85 35.02
N LYS A 421 -14.26 14.82 36.34
CA LYS A 421 -14.66 15.96 37.17
C LYS A 421 -13.66 17.11 37.19
N PHE A 422 -12.41 16.86 36.81
CA PHE A 422 -11.31 17.82 36.85
C PHE A 422 -10.83 18.15 35.44
N ASP A 423 -11.63 18.92 34.74
CA ASP A 423 -11.32 19.41 33.41
C ASP A 423 -10.60 20.74 33.49
N THR A 424 -9.38 20.81 33.03
CA THR A 424 -8.54 22.01 33.10
C THR A 424 -7.68 22.14 31.84
N SER A 425 -7.49 23.39 31.40
CA SER A 425 -6.54 23.70 30.33
C SER A 425 -5.18 24.04 30.90
N PHE A 426 -4.14 23.39 30.36
CA PHE A 426 -2.76 23.56 30.78
C PHE A 426 -1.91 24.21 29.68
N ASN A 427 -0.85 24.93 30.08
CA ASN A 427 0.15 25.41 29.14
C ASN A 427 1.27 24.36 29.02
N ILE A 428 1.61 23.94 27.83
CA ILE A 428 2.77 23.07 27.58
C ILE A 428 4.02 23.93 27.63
N VAL A 429 4.90 23.66 28.61
CA VAL A 429 6.18 24.34 28.81
C VAL A 429 7.30 23.69 28.01
N GLY A 430 7.24 22.38 27.86
CA GLY A 430 8.21 21.62 27.09
C GLY A 430 7.69 20.23 26.72
N GLU A 431 8.33 19.69 25.71
CA GLU A 431 8.00 18.38 25.15
C GLU A 431 9.29 17.62 24.84
N GLU A 432 9.33 16.32 25.17
CA GLU A 432 10.46 15.45 24.83
C GLU A 432 10.02 14.09 24.35
N GLU A 433 10.89 13.39 23.60
CA GLU A 433 10.75 12.01 23.21
C GLU A 433 11.65 11.12 24.08
N LYS A 434 11.05 10.37 25.00
CA LYS A 434 11.79 9.51 25.93
C LYS A 434 10.95 8.32 26.37
N ILE A 435 11.51 7.14 26.29
CA ILE A 435 10.84 5.92 26.71
C ILE A 435 11.17 5.64 28.18
N LEU A 436 10.18 5.72 29.04
CA LEU A 436 10.30 5.50 30.48
C LEU A 436 9.66 4.18 30.94
N THR A 437 8.45 3.87 30.49
CA THR A 437 7.74 2.63 30.79
C THR A 437 7.80 1.62 29.65
N GLY A 438 7.73 2.12 28.42
CA GLY A 438 7.74 1.32 27.20
C GLY A 438 6.75 1.87 26.19
N VAL A 439 6.88 1.43 24.94
CA VAL A 439 5.97 1.77 23.84
C VAL A 439 4.83 0.75 23.84
N PHE A 440 3.93 0.85 24.80
CA PHE A 440 2.75 0.00 24.93
C PHE A 440 1.53 0.74 24.41
N GLY A 441 0.71 0.03 23.67
CA GLY A 441 -0.50 0.56 23.07
C GLY A 441 -0.39 0.72 21.56
N ASN A 442 -1.53 0.90 20.91
CA ASN A 442 -1.63 1.06 19.46
C ASN A 442 -1.21 2.48 19.04
N LYS A 443 0.08 2.80 19.18
CA LYS A 443 0.73 4.00 18.59
C LYS A 443 0.26 5.39 19.06
N ILE A 444 -0.85 5.53 19.78
CA ILE A 444 -1.51 6.81 20.04
C ILE A 444 -1.53 7.19 21.53
N SER A 445 -1.34 6.25 22.44
CA SER A 445 -1.62 6.46 23.86
C SER A 445 -0.50 5.99 24.77
N GLU A 446 -0.62 6.31 26.02
CA GLU A 446 0.31 6.00 27.11
C GLU A 446 1.57 6.89 27.13
N HIS A 447 1.42 8.14 26.73
CA HIS A 447 2.43 9.17 27.00
C HIS A 447 2.41 9.57 28.46
N ILE A 448 3.45 10.24 28.90
CA ILE A 448 3.55 10.71 30.28
C ILE A 448 3.37 12.22 30.30
N ILE A 449 2.41 12.67 31.11
CA ILE A 449 2.17 14.10 31.37
C ILE A 449 2.67 14.40 32.77
N VAL A 450 3.62 15.32 32.86
CA VAL A 450 4.22 15.74 34.14
C VAL A 450 3.53 16.99 34.63
N PHE A 451 2.99 16.92 35.83
CA PHE A 451 2.34 18.03 36.53
C PHE A 451 3.23 18.58 37.65
N SER A 452 2.94 19.82 38.07
CA SER A 452 3.56 20.35 39.31
C SER A 452 3.20 19.47 40.51
N ASP A 453 4.09 19.39 41.48
CA ASP A 453 3.85 18.60 42.70
C ASP A 453 2.62 19.09 43.49
N SER A 454 2.41 20.41 43.52
CA SER A 454 1.27 21.04 44.16
C SER A 454 -0.07 20.67 43.50
N TYR A 455 -0.13 20.69 42.19
CA TYR A 455 -1.33 20.30 41.43
C TYR A 455 -1.58 18.80 41.58
N TYR A 456 -0.55 17.98 41.38
CA TYR A 456 -0.64 16.52 41.51
C TYR A 456 -1.21 16.09 42.87
N GLN A 457 -0.71 16.66 43.98
CA GLN A 457 -1.21 16.39 45.32
C GLN A 457 -2.66 16.78 45.55
N LYS A 458 -3.13 17.87 44.91
CA LYS A 458 -4.54 18.27 44.97
C LYS A 458 -5.49 17.26 44.31
N VAL A 459 -5.01 16.56 43.30
CA VAL A 459 -5.85 15.77 42.40
C VAL A 459 -5.73 14.26 42.67
N CYS A 460 -4.54 13.75 43.02
CA CYS A 460 -4.26 12.31 43.11
C CYS A 460 -5.24 11.50 43.99
N ASN A 461 -5.73 12.05 45.09
CA ASN A 461 -6.69 11.38 45.99
C ASN A 461 -8.16 11.56 45.59
N ARG A 462 -8.43 12.31 44.53
CA ARG A 462 -9.81 12.67 44.12
C ARG A 462 -10.18 12.10 42.75
N VAL A 463 -9.21 11.55 42.03
CA VAL A 463 -9.37 10.97 40.69
C VAL A 463 -9.66 9.49 40.82
N GLU A 464 -10.69 9.03 40.15
CA GLU A 464 -11.02 7.61 40.06
C GLU A 464 -10.14 6.92 39.02
N GLY A 465 -9.81 5.65 39.19
CA GLY A 465 -9.04 4.83 38.30
C GLY A 465 -7.73 4.32 38.90
N PRO A 466 -6.87 3.68 38.12
CA PRO A 466 -5.56 3.23 38.56
C PRO A 466 -4.70 4.39 39.03
N ASN A 467 -4.05 4.16 40.17
CA ASN A 467 -3.21 5.19 40.82
C ASN A 467 -1.74 4.77 40.94
N LEU A 468 -1.37 3.62 40.39
CA LEU A 468 -0.03 3.06 40.47
C LEU A 468 0.39 2.43 39.13
N ILE A 469 1.56 2.80 38.63
CA ILE A 469 2.22 2.10 37.52
C ILE A 469 3.17 1.08 38.14
N VAL A 470 2.95 -0.20 37.84
CA VAL A 470 3.79 -1.32 38.27
C VAL A 470 4.58 -1.81 37.08
N MET A 471 5.91 -1.71 37.18
CA MET A 471 6.83 -2.14 36.14
C MET A 471 7.60 -3.35 36.62
N VAL A 472 7.48 -4.47 35.91
CA VAL A 472 8.04 -5.76 36.30
C VAL A 472 9.08 -6.22 35.30
N GLN A 473 10.24 -6.65 35.84
CA GLN A 473 11.25 -7.39 35.08
C GLN A 473 11.29 -8.83 35.60
N ILE A 474 11.14 -9.81 34.72
CA ILE A 474 10.98 -11.22 35.03
C ILE A 474 12.16 -12.02 34.49
N PRO A 475 13.24 -12.24 35.28
CA PRO A 475 14.40 -12.97 34.78
C PRO A 475 14.19 -14.49 34.66
N LYS A 476 13.27 -15.06 35.43
CA LYS A 476 12.98 -16.51 35.48
C LYS A 476 11.49 -16.77 35.61
N ASN A 477 11.03 -17.94 35.15
CA ASN A 477 9.63 -18.38 35.27
C ASN A 477 8.60 -17.43 34.62
N TYR A 478 8.96 -16.82 33.50
CA TYR A 478 8.16 -15.80 32.81
C TYR A 478 6.69 -16.22 32.66
N GLU A 479 6.43 -17.39 32.09
CA GLU A 479 5.06 -17.83 31.75
C GLU A 479 4.18 -17.98 32.99
N LYS A 480 4.73 -18.56 34.11
CA LYS A 480 3.97 -18.72 35.35
C LYS A 480 3.61 -17.39 36.00
N VAL A 481 4.55 -16.42 35.98
CA VAL A 481 4.29 -15.08 36.51
C VAL A 481 3.21 -14.36 35.73
N ILE A 482 3.26 -14.47 34.40
CA ILE A 482 2.24 -13.88 33.51
C ILE A 482 0.87 -14.52 33.71
N GLU A 483 0.80 -15.86 33.80
CA GLU A 483 -0.45 -16.58 34.06
C GLU A 483 -1.08 -16.12 35.37
N GLU A 484 -0.29 -15.96 36.45
CA GLU A 484 -0.81 -15.47 37.71
C GLU A 484 -1.29 -14.03 37.67
N ILE A 485 -0.56 -13.13 36.95
CA ILE A 485 -1.00 -11.74 36.75
C ILE A 485 -2.30 -11.70 35.94
N CYS A 486 -2.36 -12.44 34.84
CA CYS A 486 -3.56 -12.50 34.02
C CYS A 486 -4.76 -13.10 34.75
N ALA A 487 -4.55 -14.15 35.54
CA ALA A 487 -5.59 -14.77 36.37
C ALA A 487 -6.11 -13.81 37.44
N TYR A 488 -5.23 -13.06 38.10
CA TYR A 488 -5.60 -12.07 39.10
C TYR A 488 -6.41 -10.91 38.51
N THR A 489 -5.98 -10.39 37.36
CA THR A 489 -6.64 -9.27 36.69
C THR A 489 -7.91 -9.68 35.96
N ASN A 490 -8.24 -10.99 35.86
CA ASN A 490 -9.39 -11.53 35.09
C ASN A 490 -9.45 -11.04 33.64
N GLY A 491 -8.29 -10.74 33.04
CA GLY A 491 -8.23 -10.14 31.70
C GLY A 491 -8.79 -8.72 31.63
N SER A 492 -9.18 -8.15 32.79
CA SER A 492 -9.62 -6.76 32.85
C SER A 492 -8.39 -5.86 32.87
N GLY A 493 -8.23 -5.06 31.89
CA GLY A 493 -7.52 -3.95 32.10
C GLY A 493 -6.22 -3.73 31.43
N ILE A 494 -5.45 -2.99 32.03
CA ILE A 494 -4.35 -2.21 31.58
C ILE A 494 -3.06 -2.94 31.97
N VAL A 495 -2.93 -4.19 31.51
CA VAL A 495 -1.71 -5.00 31.64
C VAL A 495 -1.06 -5.13 30.27
N TYR A 496 0.11 -4.55 30.12
CA TYR A 496 0.91 -4.62 28.91
C TYR A 496 2.02 -5.65 29.07
N GLU A 497 1.96 -6.71 28.31
CA GLU A 497 2.96 -7.77 28.28
C GLU A 497 3.85 -7.61 27.05
N LYS A 498 5.17 -7.43 27.26
CA LYS A 498 6.17 -7.24 26.22
C LYS A 498 6.17 -8.36 25.16
N LYS A 499 6.17 -9.64 25.63
CA LYS A 499 6.25 -10.78 24.71
C LYS A 499 5.04 -10.86 23.79
N ASN A 500 3.85 -10.64 24.34
CA ASN A 500 2.60 -10.67 23.59
C ASN A 500 2.50 -9.50 22.60
N LEU A 501 2.89 -8.31 23.03
CA LEU A 501 2.93 -7.12 22.20
C LEU A 501 3.92 -7.28 21.02
N LEU A 502 5.14 -7.74 21.30
CA LEU A 502 6.15 -7.99 20.26
C LEU A 502 5.68 -9.07 19.27
N LEU A 503 4.98 -10.09 19.74
CA LEU A 503 4.36 -11.09 18.87
C LEU A 503 3.30 -10.47 17.96
N GLN A 504 2.40 -9.63 18.50
CA GLN A 504 1.37 -8.94 17.71
C GLN A 504 1.98 -8.01 16.67
N ILE A 505 2.95 -7.17 17.08
CA ILE A 505 3.67 -6.27 16.18
C ILE A 505 4.37 -7.07 15.07
N SER A 506 5.05 -8.16 15.43
CA SER A 506 5.74 -9.00 14.44
C SER A 506 4.76 -9.64 13.46
N LYS A 507 3.60 -10.11 13.91
CA LYS A 507 2.55 -10.66 13.05
C LYS A 507 2.08 -9.63 12.03
N THR A 508 1.69 -8.44 12.47
CA THR A 508 1.22 -7.37 11.58
C THR A 508 2.30 -6.97 10.57
N LYS A 509 3.55 -6.80 11.03
CA LYS A 509 4.68 -6.45 10.15
C LYS A 509 4.94 -7.51 9.08
N ILE A 510 4.95 -8.79 9.44
CA ILE A 510 5.18 -9.88 8.49
C ILE A 510 4.05 -9.95 7.45
N ILE A 511 2.81 -9.74 7.87
CA ILE A 511 1.64 -9.71 7.01
C ILE A 511 1.77 -8.59 5.97
N ASN A 512 2.09 -7.37 6.41
CA ASN A 512 2.28 -6.22 5.52
C ASN A 512 3.42 -6.45 4.51
N VAL A 513 4.54 -7.02 4.95
CA VAL A 513 5.65 -7.38 4.07
C VAL A 513 5.25 -8.45 3.06
N SER A 514 4.50 -9.46 3.49
CA SER A 514 4.01 -10.52 2.58
C SER A 514 3.07 -9.95 1.52
N ALA A 515 2.14 -9.07 1.90
CA ALA A 515 1.25 -8.38 0.97
C ALA A 515 2.03 -7.49 -0.02
N ALA A 516 3.05 -6.76 0.45
CA ALA A 516 3.91 -5.95 -0.41
C ALA A 516 4.68 -6.80 -1.42
N ILE A 517 5.23 -7.94 -1.01
CA ILE A 517 5.93 -8.87 -1.91
C ILE A 517 4.99 -9.40 -2.99
N ILE A 518 3.77 -9.82 -2.63
CA ILE A 518 2.76 -10.28 -3.60
C ILE A 518 2.46 -9.18 -4.62
N ASN A 519 2.24 -7.94 -4.17
CA ASN A 519 1.99 -6.80 -5.05
C ASN A 519 3.16 -6.52 -6.00
N ILE A 520 4.41 -6.66 -5.53
CA ILE A 520 5.61 -6.53 -6.38
C ILE A 520 5.57 -7.56 -7.51
N PHE A 521 5.29 -8.82 -7.22
CA PHE A 521 5.19 -9.88 -8.24
C PHE A 521 4.07 -9.60 -9.24
N VAL A 522 2.91 -9.15 -8.77
CA VAL A 522 1.77 -8.77 -9.63
C VAL A 522 2.16 -7.68 -10.61
N LEU A 523 2.80 -6.61 -10.16
CA LEU A 523 3.17 -5.48 -11.00
C LEU A 523 4.31 -5.83 -11.97
N LEU A 524 5.23 -6.72 -11.60
CA LEU A 524 6.21 -7.26 -12.52
C LEU A 524 5.53 -8.05 -13.66
N ILE A 525 4.55 -8.89 -13.34
CA ILE A 525 3.77 -9.62 -14.35
C ILE A 525 3.01 -8.64 -15.25
N CYS A 526 2.41 -7.58 -14.71
CA CYS A 526 1.77 -6.53 -15.49
C CYS A 526 2.74 -5.88 -16.49
N SER A 527 3.99 -5.64 -16.09
CA SER A 527 5.02 -5.12 -16.98
C SER A 527 5.29 -6.04 -18.18
N PHE A 528 5.29 -7.36 -17.95
CA PHE A 528 5.39 -8.35 -19.04
C PHE A 528 4.18 -8.33 -19.97
N PHE A 529 2.96 -8.14 -19.45
CA PHE A 529 1.77 -8.01 -20.30
C PHE A 529 1.83 -6.75 -21.17
N VAL A 530 2.26 -5.61 -20.63
CA VAL A 530 2.44 -4.38 -21.41
C VAL A 530 3.48 -4.59 -22.52
N LEU A 531 4.58 -5.30 -22.24
CA LEU A 531 5.56 -5.66 -23.26
C LEU A 531 4.96 -6.57 -24.34
N SER A 532 4.16 -7.55 -23.96
CA SER A 532 3.47 -8.45 -24.89
C SER A 532 2.51 -7.70 -25.81
N ILE A 533 1.77 -6.73 -25.26
CA ILE A 533 0.89 -5.84 -26.04
C ILE A 533 1.69 -5.06 -27.10
N LYS A 534 2.82 -4.48 -26.69
CA LYS A 534 3.71 -3.77 -27.61
C LYS A 534 4.15 -4.68 -28.76
N MET A 535 4.61 -5.89 -28.45
CA MET A 535 5.04 -6.85 -29.47
C MET A 535 3.91 -7.24 -30.41
N GLU A 536 2.72 -7.49 -29.89
CA GLU A 536 1.55 -7.81 -30.73
C GLU A 536 1.11 -6.66 -31.64
N CYS A 537 1.18 -5.42 -31.16
CA CYS A 537 0.85 -4.24 -31.96
C CYS A 537 1.88 -3.95 -33.08
N ASP A 538 3.16 -4.24 -32.79
CA ASP A 538 4.24 -3.97 -33.72
C ASP A 538 4.40 -5.05 -34.81
N PHE A 539 4.07 -6.31 -34.48
CA PHE A 539 4.30 -7.47 -35.36
C PHE A 539 3.67 -7.34 -36.76
N PRO A 540 2.39 -6.95 -36.96
CA PRO A 540 1.78 -6.86 -38.29
C PRO A 540 2.49 -5.90 -39.20
N GLU A 541 2.94 -4.76 -38.68
CA GLU A 541 3.60 -3.72 -39.45
C GLU A 541 5.06 -4.08 -39.77
N GLN A 542 5.72 -4.78 -38.87
CA GLN A 542 7.08 -5.26 -39.09
C GLN A 542 7.16 -6.47 -39.99
N LYS A 543 6.11 -7.28 -40.07
CA LYS A 543 6.05 -8.44 -40.97
C LYS A 543 6.37 -8.08 -42.41
N GLY A 544 5.77 -7.01 -42.94
CA GLY A 544 6.05 -6.50 -44.29
C GLY A 544 7.51 -6.11 -44.49
N LYS A 545 8.12 -5.44 -43.51
CA LYS A 545 9.53 -5.04 -43.50
C LYS A 545 10.47 -6.26 -43.53
N TYR A 546 10.20 -7.29 -42.74
CA TYR A 546 11.03 -8.48 -42.71
C TYR A 546 10.88 -9.38 -43.93
N ILE A 547 9.69 -9.41 -44.55
CA ILE A 547 9.46 -10.05 -45.86
C ILE A 547 10.32 -9.35 -46.93
N PHE A 548 10.33 -8.02 -46.96
CA PHE A 548 11.16 -7.24 -47.87
C PHE A 548 12.66 -7.53 -47.67
N TYR A 549 13.14 -7.59 -46.41
CA TYR A 549 14.55 -7.94 -46.14
C TYR A 549 14.89 -9.37 -46.58
N SER A 550 13.96 -10.32 -46.41
CA SER A 550 14.13 -11.70 -46.88
C SER A 550 14.24 -11.76 -48.40
N GLN A 551 13.39 -11.01 -49.10
CA GLN A 551 13.45 -10.89 -50.57
C GLN A 551 14.72 -10.20 -51.08
N GLY A 552 15.27 -9.27 -50.26
CA GLY A 552 16.56 -8.61 -50.51
C GLY A 552 17.79 -9.45 -50.17
N GLY A 553 17.63 -10.76 -49.87
CA GLY A 553 18.72 -11.70 -49.61
C GLY A 553 19.22 -11.78 -48.17
N MET A 554 18.50 -11.21 -47.20
CA MET A 554 18.86 -11.33 -45.78
C MET A 554 18.58 -12.74 -45.28
N THR A 555 19.57 -13.41 -44.66
CA THR A 555 19.42 -14.77 -44.15
C THR A 555 18.46 -14.81 -42.97
N HIS A 556 17.71 -15.92 -42.82
CA HIS A 556 16.79 -16.12 -41.68
C HIS A 556 17.45 -15.95 -40.31
N ARG A 557 18.74 -16.30 -40.17
CA ARG A 557 19.53 -16.11 -38.96
C ARG A 557 19.71 -14.63 -38.61
N ASN A 558 19.97 -13.80 -39.63
CA ASN A 558 20.15 -12.36 -39.42
C ASN A 558 18.81 -11.66 -39.16
N ILE A 559 17.73 -12.10 -39.81
CA ILE A 559 16.37 -11.63 -39.52
C ILE A 559 16.00 -11.93 -38.05
N ARG A 560 16.22 -13.16 -37.58
CA ARG A 560 15.95 -13.55 -36.19
C ARG A 560 16.78 -12.74 -35.18
N LYS A 561 18.06 -12.48 -35.48
CA LYS A 561 18.92 -11.62 -34.65
C LYS A 561 18.43 -10.17 -34.63
N SER A 562 17.91 -9.67 -35.76
CA SER A 562 17.35 -8.31 -35.86
C SER A 562 16.08 -8.19 -35.04
N ILE A 563 15.16 -9.16 -35.13
CA ILE A 563 13.92 -9.23 -34.35
C ILE A 563 14.25 -9.26 -32.84
N MET A 564 15.18 -10.15 -32.41
CA MET A 564 15.58 -10.21 -31.01
C MET A 564 16.18 -8.89 -30.50
N LYS A 565 16.99 -8.19 -31.31
CA LYS A 565 17.53 -6.88 -30.94
C LYS A 565 16.43 -5.81 -30.86
N GLU A 566 15.45 -5.87 -31.73
CA GLU A 566 14.34 -4.93 -31.76
C GLU A 566 13.37 -5.13 -30.57
N SER A 567 13.16 -6.38 -30.16
CA SER A 567 12.36 -6.70 -28.98
C SER A 567 13.05 -6.39 -27.65
N PHE A 568 14.38 -6.33 -27.63
CA PHE A 568 15.18 -6.02 -26.45
C PHE A 568 15.30 -4.51 -26.18
N TRP A 569 15.08 -3.68 -27.20
CA TRP A 569 15.13 -2.21 -27.14
C TRP A 569 13.72 -1.59 -27.25
#